data_77c80c04bd3c92608b94b3eea1aa109c
#
_entry.id   77c80c04bd3c92608b94b3eea1aa109c
#
_cell.length_a   1.000
_cell.length_b   1.000
_cell.length_c   1.000
_cell.angle_alpha   90.00
_cell.angle_beta   90.00
_cell.angle_gamma   90.00
#
_symmetry.space_group_name_H-M   'P 1'
#
loop_
_entity.id
_entity.type
_entity.pdbx_description
1 polymer ?
#
loop_
_entity_poly.entity_id
_entity_poly.type
_entity_poly.pdbx_seq_one_letter_code
_entity_poly.pdbx_strand_id
1 'polypeptide(L)'
;VPDVALSYKRTAERMNAEALSELASAYMNLWREYDRLQHYIGLLDERQGRVLQLYYFESYVWTDVAKVMHMTVRTVQRIRQQAVDELAELYAFAKGYFLI
;
A
#
# COMPACT_ATOMS: atom_id res chain seq x y z
N VAL A 1 -29.51 -33.50 -21.05
CA VAL A 1 -29.04 -33.25 -22.41
C VAL A 1 -27.55 -32.86 -22.33
N PRO A 2 -26.64 -33.62 -22.98
CA PRO A 2 -25.20 -33.39 -22.88
C PRO A 2 -24.78 -31.97 -23.28
N ASP A 3 -25.41 -31.37 -24.26
CA ASP A 3 -25.09 -30.05 -24.78
C ASP A 3 -25.38 -28.95 -23.76
N VAL A 4 -26.43 -29.10 -22.96
CA VAL A 4 -26.79 -28.13 -21.89
C VAL A 4 -25.75 -28.20 -20.80
N ALA A 5 -25.35 -29.39 -20.35
CA ALA A 5 -24.34 -29.57 -19.34
C ALA A 5 -23.00 -28.98 -19.76
N LEU A 6 -22.60 -29.25 -21.03
CA LEU A 6 -21.36 -28.71 -21.55
C LEU A 6 -21.40 -27.19 -21.68
N SER A 7 -22.54 -26.63 -22.07
CA SER A 7 -22.75 -25.19 -22.15
C SER A 7 -22.55 -24.49 -20.75
N TYR A 8 -23.14 -25.08 -19.71
CA TYR A 8 -22.95 -24.57 -18.35
C TYR A 8 -21.49 -24.63 -17.91
N LYS A 9 -20.81 -25.73 -18.19
CA LYS A 9 -19.41 -25.90 -17.86
C LYS A 9 -18.54 -24.83 -18.55
N ARG A 10 -18.73 -24.61 -19.83
CA ARG A 10 -17.97 -23.60 -20.60
C ARG A 10 -18.25 -22.20 -20.09
N THR A 11 -19.50 -21.89 -19.76
CA THR A 11 -19.86 -20.58 -19.19
C THR A 11 -19.19 -20.36 -17.84
N ALA A 12 -19.22 -21.38 -16.97
CA ALA A 12 -18.57 -21.31 -15.67
C ALA A 12 -17.05 -21.11 -15.79
N GLU A 13 -16.42 -21.85 -16.72
CA GLU A 13 -14.97 -21.71 -16.97
C GLU A 13 -14.63 -20.31 -17.46
N ARG A 14 -15.42 -19.73 -18.36
CA ARG A 14 -15.23 -18.38 -18.86
C ARG A 14 -15.37 -17.35 -17.72
N MET A 15 -16.43 -17.46 -16.93
CA MET A 15 -16.66 -16.57 -15.80
C MET A 15 -15.51 -16.62 -14.80
N ASN A 16 -15.00 -17.83 -14.52
CA ASN A 16 -13.85 -18.01 -13.62
C ASN A 16 -12.59 -17.39 -14.21
N ALA A 17 -12.36 -17.54 -15.51
CA ALA A 17 -11.21 -16.96 -16.19
C ALA A 17 -11.27 -15.42 -16.17
N GLU A 18 -12.45 -14.84 -16.41
CA GLU A 18 -12.65 -13.39 -16.32
C GLU A 18 -12.43 -12.87 -14.90
N ALA A 19 -12.99 -13.57 -13.91
CA ALA A 19 -12.80 -13.20 -12.49
C ALA A 19 -11.33 -13.26 -12.08
N LEU A 20 -10.61 -14.29 -12.50
CA LEU A 20 -9.18 -14.42 -12.24
C LEU A 20 -8.38 -13.32 -12.92
N SER A 21 -8.73 -12.94 -14.15
CA SER A 21 -8.08 -11.85 -14.87
C SER A 21 -8.29 -10.51 -14.17
N GLU A 22 -9.51 -10.22 -13.72
CA GLU A 22 -9.83 -9.01 -12.95
C GLU A 22 -9.07 -8.99 -11.63
N LEU A 23 -9.02 -10.11 -10.93
CA LEU A 23 -8.29 -10.22 -9.66
C LEU A 23 -6.79 -10.03 -9.87
N ALA A 24 -6.23 -10.62 -10.92
CA ALA A 24 -4.81 -10.44 -11.24
C ALA A 24 -4.49 -8.98 -11.58
N SER A 25 -5.35 -8.30 -12.34
CA SER A 25 -5.19 -6.88 -12.65
C SER A 25 -5.25 -6.02 -11.40
N ALA A 26 -6.21 -6.29 -10.52
CA ALA A 26 -6.33 -5.58 -9.23
C ALA A 26 -5.08 -5.81 -8.37
N TYR A 27 -4.58 -7.04 -8.31
CA TYR A 27 -3.37 -7.39 -7.57
C TYR A 27 -2.14 -6.66 -8.11
N MET A 28 -1.98 -6.60 -9.43
CA MET A 28 -0.88 -5.88 -10.07
C MET A 28 -0.96 -4.37 -9.80
N ASN A 29 -2.16 -3.79 -9.78
CA ASN A 29 -2.35 -2.38 -9.44
C ASN A 29 -1.97 -2.11 -7.99
N LEU A 30 -2.32 -2.99 -7.06
CA LEU A 30 -1.92 -2.88 -5.65
C LEU A 30 -0.40 -2.96 -5.51
N TRP A 31 0.27 -3.84 -6.25
CA TRP A 31 1.73 -3.94 -6.27
C TRP A 31 2.39 -2.65 -6.74
N ARG A 32 1.87 -2.04 -7.81
CA ARG A 32 2.39 -0.76 -8.32
C ARG A 32 2.24 0.35 -7.29
N GLU A 33 1.10 0.42 -6.61
CA GLU A 33 0.87 1.42 -5.57
C GLU A 33 1.77 1.17 -4.36
N TYR A 34 1.98 -0.08 -3.98
CA TYR A 34 2.91 -0.46 -2.93
C TYR A 34 4.34 -0.04 -3.27
N ASP A 35 4.81 -0.35 -4.46
CA ASP A 35 6.16 0.01 -4.91
C ASP A 35 6.34 1.52 -4.95
N ARG A 36 5.33 2.24 -5.43
CA ARG A 36 5.34 3.70 -5.45
C ARG A 36 5.43 4.27 -4.04
N LEU A 37 4.60 3.76 -3.14
CA LEU A 37 4.61 4.18 -1.73
C LEU A 37 5.97 3.93 -1.09
N GLN A 38 6.55 2.76 -1.28
CA GLN A 38 7.87 2.43 -0.77
C GLN A 38 8.95 3.35 -1.33
N HIS A 39 8.85 3.69 -2.61
CA HIS A 39 9.78 4.64 -3.24
C HIS A 39 9.71 6.01 -2.56
N TYR A 40 8.50 6.55 -2.35
CA TYR A 40 8.33 7.84 -1.69
C TYR A 40 8.75 7.81 -0.22
N ILE A 41 8.48 6.73 0.48
CA ILE A 41 8.95 6.55 1.86
C ILE A 41 10.49 6.60 1.90
N GLY A 42 11.15 6.02 0.91
CA GLY A 42 12.60 6.07 0.78
C GLY A 42 13.18 7.46 0.55
N LEU A 43 12.36 8.43 0.12
CA LEU A 43 12.76 9.82 -0.05
C LEU A 43 12.63 10.64 1.23
N LEU A 44 11.93 10.13 2.23
CA LEU A 44 11.80 10.77 3.54
C LEU A 44 13.11 10.64 4.32
N ASP A 45 13.25 11.42 5.39
CA ASP A 45 14.38 11.22 6.28
C ASP A 45 14.35 9.81 6.89
N GLU A 46 15.51 9.30 7.27
CA GLU A 46 15.66 7.92 7.73
C GLU A 46 14.74 7.60 8.92
N ARG A 47 14.62 8.53 9.85
CA ARG A 47 13.81 8.38 11.07
C ARG A 47 12.33 8.31 10.74
N GLN A 48 11.87 9.19 9.87
CA GLN A 48 10.49 9.22 9.39
C GLN A 48 10.14 7.93 8.63
N GLY A 49 10.99 7.54 7.70
CA GLY A 49 10.78 6.31 6.92
C GLY A 49 10.72 5.08 7.82
N ARG A 50 11.60 5.00 8.81
CA ARG A 50 11.64 3.86 9.72
C ARG A 50 10.38 3.75 10.57
N VAL A 51 9.87 4.86 11.09
CA VAL A 51 8.61 4.86 11.86
C VAL A 51 7.45 4.35 10.99
N LEU A 52 7.36 4.81 9.74
CA LEU A 52 6.31 4.34 8.83
C LEU A 52 6.44 2.85 8.52
N GLN A 53 7.66 2.36 8.26
CA GLN A 53 7.88 0.93 8.01
C GLN A 53 7.47 0.08 9.20
N LEU A 54 7.91 0.43 10.39
CA LEU A 54 7.60 -0.35 11.60
C LEU A 54 6.11 -0.39 11.88
N TYR A 55 5.45 0.74 11.85
CA TYR A 55 4.04 0.81 12.23
C TYR A 55 3.10 0.27 11.15
N TYR A 56 3.26 0.70 9.89
CA TYR A 56 2.31 0.37 8.82
C TYR A 56 2.64 -0.92 8.11
N PHE A 57 3.91 -1.29 7.97
CA PHE A 57 4.31 -2.45 7.16
C PHE A 57 4.73 -3.65 7.99
N GLU A 58 5.30 -3.45 9.18
CA GLU A 58 5.69 -4.52 10.08
C GLU A 58 4.69 -4.72 11.22
N SER A 59 3.62 -3.94 11.25
CA SER A 59 2.50 -4.06 12.20
C SER A 59 2.91 -3.93 13.67
N TYR A 60 3.94 -3.15 13.96
CA TYR A 60 4.33 -2.87 15.33
C TYR A 60 3.32 -1.94 15.99
N VAL A 61 3.02 -2.19 17.26
CA VAL A 61 2.24 -1.25 18.07
C VAL A 61 3.13 -0.07 18.50
N TRP A 62 2.52 1.07 18.86
CA TRP A 62 3.27 2.30 19.17
C TRP A 62 4.33 2.12 20.25
N THR A 63 4.03 1.34 21.30
CA THR A 63 4.99 1.08 22.37
C THR A 63 6.24 0.36 21.86
N ASP A 64 6.07 -0.58 20.92
CA ASP A 64 7.19 -1.33 20.34
C ASP A 64 7.98 -0.46 19.36
N VAL A 65 7.30 0.38 18.56
CA VAL A 65 7.98 1.35 17.71
C VAL A 65 8.86 2.27 18.55
N ALA A 66 8.32 2.77 19.66
CA ALA A 66 9.06 3.64 20.57
C ALA A 66 10.30 2.95 21.12
N LYS A 67 10.19 1.67 21.51
CA LYS A 67 11.34 0.89 22.01
C LYS A 67 12.41 0.72 20.94
N VAL A 68 12.02 0.33 19.74
CA VAL A 68 12.97 0.13 18.62
C VAL A 68 13.67 1.44 18.27
N MET A 69 12.95 2.55 18.28
CA MET A 69 13.48 3.87 17.94
C MET A 69 14.19 4.56 19.10
N HIS A 70 14.16 4.00 20.31
CA HIS A 70 14.70 4.60 21.53
C HIS A 70 14.11 5.98 21.81
N MET A 71 12.80 6.09 21.66
CA MET A 71 12.03 7.33 21.81
C MET A 71 10.78 7.10 22.66
N THR A 72 10.11 8.18 23.04
CA THR A 72 8.80 8.07 23.67
C THR A 72 7.73 7.83 22.62
N VAL A 73 6.59 7.25 23.03
CA VAL A 73 5.44 7.06 22.15
C VAL A 73 4.99 8.38 21.53
N ARG A 74 4.94 9.45 22.33
CA ARG A 74 4.57 10.79 21.86
C ARG A 74 5.50 11.27 20.74
N THR A 75 6.79 11.05 20.89
CA THR A 75 7.78 11.46 19.88
C THR A 75 7.61 10.69 18.59
N VAL A 76 7.45 9.36 18.64
CA VAL A 76 7.26 8.56 17.41
C VAL A 76 5.94 8.90 16.71
N GLN A 77 4.89 9.21 17.47
CA GLN A 77 3.62 9.65 16.87
C GLN A 77 3.76 11.01 16.18
N ARG A 78 4.54 11.91 16.74
CA ARG A 78 4.83 13.21 16.11
C ARG A 78 5.63 13.01 14.81
N ILE A 79 6.64 12.14 14.84
CA ILE A 79 7.44 11.82 13.67
C ILE A 79 6.55 11.19 12.58
N ARG A 80 5.65 10.29 12.97
CA ARG A 80 4.69 9.70 12.04
C ARG A 80 3.83 10.77 11.37
N GLN A 81 3.34 11.74 12.13
CA GLN A 81 2.51 12.80 11.56
C GLN A 81 3.31 13.66 10.57
N GLN A 82 4.53 14.02 10.92
CA GLN A 82 5.42 14.74 10.01
C GLN A 82 5.70 13.94 8.73
N ALA A 83 5.96 12.66 8.87
CA ALA A 83 6.22 11.77 7.74
C ALA A 83 5.02 11.67 6.81
N VAL A 84 3.82 11.52 7.36
CA VAL A 84 2.58 11.45 6.58
C VAL A 84 2.33 12.77 5.84
N ASP A 85 2.56 13.90 6.49
CA ASP A 85 2.39 15.22 5.86
C ASP A 85 3.37 15.41 4.70
N GLU A 86 4.63 15.05 4.87
CA GLU A 86 5.62 15.13 3.78
C GLU A 86 5.31 14.15 2.65
N LEU A 87 4.85 12.95 3.00
CA LEU A 87 4.45 11.96 2.00
C LEU A 87 3.28 12.46 1.16
N ALA A 88 2.30 13.10 1.80
CA ALA A 88 1.16 13.70 1.10
C ALA A 88 1.62 14.80 0.12
N GLU A 89 2.59 15.62 0.51
CA GLU A 89 3.17 16.63 -0.37
C GLU A 89 3.88 16.00 -1.57
N LEU A 90 4.65 14.94 -1.36
CA LEU A 90 5.33 14.22 -2.44
C LEU A 90 4.32 13.64 -3.44
N TYR A 91 3.23 13.05 -2.96
CA TYR A 91 2.18 12.54 -3.82
C TYR A 91 1.48 13.65 -4.61
N ALA A 92 1.16 14.74 -3.96
CA ALA A 92 0.53 15.90 -4.63
C ALA A 92 1.46 16.50 -5.69
N PHE A 93 2.74 16.64 -5.39
CA PHE A 93 3.75 17.11 -6.35
C PHE A 93 3.84 16.18 -7.55
N ALA A 94 3.93 14.87 -7.32
CA ALA A 94 4.03 13.87 -8.38
C ALA A 94 2.81 13.90 -9.31
N LYS A 95 1.63 14.25 -8.78
CA LYS A 95 0.41 14.40 -9.57
C LYS A 95 0.24 15.78 -10.17
N GLY A 96 1.16 16.71 -9.93
CA GLY A 96 1.12 18.06 -10.48
C GLY A 96 0.15 19.00 -9.80
N TYR A 97 -0.31 18.69 -8.60
CA TYR A 97 -1.29 19.53 -7.89
C TYR A 97 -0.75 20.90 -7.49
N PHE A 98 0.56 21.05 -7.38
CA PHE A 98 1.22 22.31 -7.03
C PHE A 98 1.59 23.16 -8.25
N LEU A 99 1.26 22.71 -9.45
CA LEU A 99 1.62 23.41 -10.69
C LEU A 99 0.50 24.32 -11.21
N ILE A 100 -0.45 24.62 -10.39
CA ILE A 100 -1.62 25.44 -10.77
C ILE A 100 -1.30 26.93 -10.67
#